data_45c4f32e7db504b400d9ed7405cd5230
#
_entry.id   45c4f32e7db504b400d9ed7405cd5230
#
_cell.length_a   1.000
_cell.length_b   1.000
_cell.length_c   1.000
_cell.angle_alpha   90.00
_cell.angle_beta   90.00
_cell.angle_gamma   90.00
#
_symmetry.space_group_name_H-M   'P 1'
#
loop_
_entity.id
_entity.type
_entity.pdbx_description
1 polymer ?
#
loop_
_entity_poly.entity_id
_entity_poly.type
_entity_poly.pdbx_seq_one_letter_code
_entity_poly.pdbx_strand_id
1 'polypeptide(L)'
;MKSLFSISKLTMALLLAGMLTVPASCKKELLEQVPTGELASENFWKTDADATIALMSAYAAARAVFDRDYYFDGHGEYTRVRGTSATSGSILRGDAYQGATYSPSGYGASFDKYFGYLYGTVNRTNYVIENINTKMIPGATGTRLATLESIIAEARLLRGMTYFRLISMWGDVPYIGRIINSNSEVTEIERTPIKAVRDSILADFNFAIAKLPAKPSALGRASKPAALAFRGKLNLYWGSWKKNGWPELEGFTQDPAEAQTAFTAAAADFKSVINDFGLTLYKNGDPGQIDGLGKADILPNYFELFTPKANGNPENIMVFTHAGTPTNPSQGEELMRDFSGRTVEGSQAWVIPYYELADRYQLTTTGDFAPKMVPLNPTTNANARTALNSSVNPQTYANRDYRMKSTIMWDYEMCIGLTSLKSTGFAPYIYKTWAANVTIGGVNYISYNTDGAVYGYVFRKFVRNYEGLGRSEGDYAYPVMRLADVFLMYAEATNEVGGPQADAVALVNRVRARAALPALAAAKYASKQDFFNAIEQERIVELVAEGQRGFDLRRWRAIEKVWG
;
A
#
# COMPACT_ATOMS: atom_id res chain seq x y z
N MET A 1 -22.92 88.88 -24.88
CA MET A 1 -22.08 87.75 -24.45
C MET A 1 -21.85 87.73 -22.91
N LYS A 2 -22.84 87.93 -22.06
CA LYS A 2 -22.67 87.91 -20.59
C LYS A 2 -23.75 87.11 -19.87
N SER A 3 -24.58 86.34 -20.53
CA SER A 3 -25.68 85.53 -19.88
C SER A 3 -25.50 84.01 -19.92
N LEU A 4 -24.50 83.52 -20.63
CA LEU A 4 -24.30 82.05 -20.74
C LEU A 4 -23.38 81.43 -19.63
N PHE A 5 -22.66 82.31 -18.86
CA PHE A 5 -21.75 81.81 -17.80
C PHE A 5 -22.40 81.63 -16.42
N SER A 6 -23.61 82.13 -16.23
CA SER A 6 -24.30 82.00 -14.92
C SER A 6 -25.02 80.66 -14.74
N ILE A 7 -25.50 80.10 -15.83
CA ILE A 7 -26.23 78.79 -15.77
C ILE A 7 -25.30 77.59 -15.55
N SER A 8 -24.06 77.73 -16.04
CA SER A 8 -23.10 76.64 -15.89
C SER A 8 -22.58 76.45 -14.45
N LYS A 9 -22.52 77.53 -13.69
CA LYS A 9 -22.07 77.49 -12.28
C LYS A 9 -23.13 76.92 -11.36
N LEU A 10 -24.40 77.15 -11.66
CA LEU A 10 -25.55 76.64 -10.88
C LEU A 10 -25.76 75.13 -11.15
N THR A 11 -25.62 74.69 -12.40
CA THR A 11 -25.66 73.30 -12.78
C THR A 11 -24.49 72.49 -12.24
N MET A 12 -23.30 73.09 -12.18
CA MET A 12 -22.13 72.42 -11.62
C MET A 12 -22.17 72.32 -10.09
N ALA A 13 -22.77 73.32 -9.41
CA ALA A 13 -23.03 73.30 -7.97
C ALA A 13 -24.10 72.29 -7.59
N LEU A 14 -25.15 72.12 -8.40
CA LEU A 14 -26.18 71.09 -8.21
C LEU A 14 -25.70 69.67 -8.50
N LEU A 15 -24.78 69.51 -9.46
CA LEU A 15 -24.14 68.22 -9.70
C LEU A 15 -23.15 67.85 -8.57
N LEU A 16 -22.41 68.85 -8.01
CA LEU A 16 -21.53 68.61 -6.87
C LEU A 16 -22.32 68.33 -5.58
N ALA A 17 -23.48 68.97 -5.35
CA ALA A 17 -24.34 68.72 -4.22
C ALA A 17 -25.06 67.35 -4.33
N GLY A 18 -25.37 66.91 -5.54
CA GLY A 18 -25.93 65.56 -5.81
C GLY A 18 -24.94 64.44 -5.59
N MET A 19 -23.60 64.69 -5.73
CA MET A 19 -22.56 63.70 -5.43
C MET A 19 -22.27 63.54 -3.93
N LEU A 20 -22.69 64.49 -3.09
CA LEU A 20 -22.47 64.43 -1.64
C LEU A 20 -23.62 63.76 -0.87
N THR A 21 -24.69 63.31 -1.55
CA THR A 21 -25.83 62.61 -0.92
C THR A 21 -25.96 61.14 -1.33
N VAL A 22 -24.90 60.53 -1.89
CA VAL A 22 -24.92 59.09 -2.01
C VAL A 22 -24.66 58.55 -0.59
N PRO A 23 -25.67 58.01 0.12
CA PRO A 23 -25.39 57.34 1.38
C PRO A 23 -24.47 56.19 1.06
N ALA A 24 -23.29 56.21 1.65
CA ALA A 24 -22.39 55.07 1.69
C ALA A 24 -23.10 53.96 2.51
N SER A 25 -24.09 53.35 1.90
CA SER A 25 -24.71 52.12 2.37
C SER A 25 -23.81 50.96 1.95
N CYS A 26 -22.54 51.00 2.42
CA CYS A 26 -21.85 49.75 2.60
C CYS A 26 -22.55 49.02 3.71
N LYS A 27 -23.55 48.20 3.35
CA LYS A 27 -24.05 47.21 4.26
C LYS A 27 -22.85 46.30 4.58
N LYS A 28 -22.44 46.29 5.84
CA LYS A 28 -21.43 45.39 6.39
C LYS A 28 -21.70 43.92 6.00
N GLU A 29 -22.96 43.58 5.82
CA GLU A 29 -23.45 42.29 5.32
C GLU A 29 -23.00 41.96 3.88
N LEU A 30 -22.67 42.95 3.02
CA LEU A 30 -22.19 42.67 1.65
C LEU A 30 -20.72 42.25 1.63
N LEU A 31 -19.94 42.66 2.62
CA LEU A 31 -18.53 42.28 2.83
C LEU A 31 -18.42 41.00 3.67
N GLU A 32 -19.50 40.60 4.34
CA GLU A 32 -19.62 39.38 5.12
C GLU A 32 -20.38 38.26 4.38
N GLN A 33 -20.60 38.40 3.07
CA GLN A 33 -21.15 37.29 2.29
C GLN A 33 -20.12 36.16 2.24
N VAL A 34 -20.37 35.15 3.04
CA VAL A 34 -19.71 33.85 2.90
C VAL A 34 -20.02 33.35 1.48
N PRO A 35 -19.02 33.07 0.64
CA PRO A 35 -19.26 32.54 -0.70
C PRO A 35 -20.16 31.31 -0.60
N THR A 36 -21.34 31.38 -1.18
CA THR A 36 -22.32 30.27 -1.15
C THR A 36 -21.85 29.04 -1.93
N GLY A 37 -20.75 29.16 -2.68
CA GLY A 37 -20.09 28.09 -3.43
C GLY A 37 -18.79 27.59 -2.82
N GLU A 38 -18.25 28.22 -1.78
CA GLU A 38 -17.09 27.73 -1.07
C GLU A 38 -17.52 27.16 0.29
N LEU A 39 -16.90 26.04 0.66
CA LEU A 39 -17.09 25.37 1.95
C LEU A 39 -16.46 26.23 3.06
N ALA A 40 -17.12 27.33 3.43
CA ALA A 40 -16.69 28.15 4.55
C ALA A 40 -16.79 27.36 5.85
N SER A 41 -15.74 27.35 6.65
CA SER A 41 -15.60 26.52 7.85
C SER A 41 -16.73 26.67 8.87
N GLU A 42 -17.41 27.82 8.89
CA GLU A 42 -18.54 28.10 9.80
C GLU A 42 -19.85 27.42 9.38
N ASN A 43 -20.00 27.14 8.09
CA ASN A 43 -21.21 26.51 7.55
C ASN A 43 -21.07 25.02 7.26
N PHE A 44 -19.87 24.47 7.33
CA PHE A 44 -19.59 23.10 6.90
C PHE A 44 -20.06 22.06 7.92
N TRP A 45 -19.74 22.12 9.15
CA TRP A 45 -19.92 21.05 10.14
C TRP A 45 -21.35 20.96 10.72
N LYS A 46 -22.38 20.75 9.87
CA LYS A 46 -23.78 20.70 10.28
C LYS A 46 -24.40 19.31 10.23
N THR A 47 -24.04 18.53 9.24
CA THR A 47 -24.64 17.22 8.96
C THR A 47 -23.63 16.09 9.02
N ASP A 48 -24.10 14.86 9.23
CA ASP A 48 -23.24 13.66 9.20
C ASP A 48 -22.60 13.46 7.80
N ALA A 49 -23.24 13.98 6.75
CA ALA A 49 -22.67 14.00 5.40
C ALA A 49 -21.43 14.89 5.33
N ASP A 50 -21.43 16.05 5.98
CA ASP A 50 -20.28 16.95 6.04
C ASP A 50 -19.09 16.26 6.74
N ALA A 51 -19.36 15.61 7.87
CA ALA A 51 -18.35 14.83 8.59
C ALA A 51 -17.77 13.71 7.71
N THR A 52 -18.61 13.04 6.92
CA THR A 52 -18.19 12.00 5.99
C THR A 52 -17.33 12.56 4.86
N ILE A 53 -17.70 13.71 4.28
CA ILE A 53 -16.90 14.39 3.23
C ILE A 53 -15.52 14.75 3.77
N ALA A 54 -15.45 15.32 4.98
CA ALA A 54 -14.18 15.63 5.61
C ALA A 54 -13.34 14.36 5.84
N LEU A 55 -13.95 13.27 6.31
CA LEU A 55 -13.28 11.99 6.48
C LEU A 55 -12.74 11.46 5.15
N MET A 56 -13.46 11.59 4.03
CA MET A 56 -12.97 11.17 2.72
C MET A 56 -11.70 11.92 2.31
N SER A 57 -11.53 13.16 2.73
CA SER A 57 -10.27 13.90 2.51
C SER A 57 -9.09 13.29 3.28
N ALA A 58 -9.34 12.77 4.50
CA ALA A 58 -8.33 12.05 5.27
C ALA A 58 -7.98 10.69 4.63
N TYR A 59 -8.97 9.96 4.12
CA TYR A 59 -8.73 8.74 3.33
C TYR A 59 -7.93 9.02 2.06
N ALA A 60 -8.23 10.09 1.33
CA ALA A 60 -7.47 10.46 0.14
C ALA A 60 -6.00 10.76 0.45
N ALA A 61 -5.73 11.46 1.55
CA ALA A 61 -4.37 11.72 2.00
C ALA A 61 -3.66 10.42 2.43
N ALA A 62 -4.33 9.56 3.20
CA ALA A 62 -3.79 8.26 3.61
C ALA A 62 -3.54 7.35 2.39
N ARG A 63 -4.45 7.30 1.42
CA ARG A 63 -4.24 6.56 0.17
C ARG A 63 -2.96 6.99 -0.51
N ALA A 64 -2.73 8.28 -0.67
CA ALA A 64 -1.54 8.80 -1.33
C ALA A 64 -0.22 8.38 -0.64
N VAL A 65 -0.27 7.93 0.61
CA VAL A 65 0.89 7.46 1.38
C VAL A 65 1.04 5.94 1.34
N PHE A 66 -0.08 5.20 1.35
CA PHE A 66 -0.06 3.75 1.56
C PHE A 66 -0.32 2.92 0.30
N ASP A 67 -0.93 3.46 -0.75
CA ASP A 67 -1.30 2.71 -1.96
C ASP A 67 -0.09 2.28 -2.82
N ARG A 68 1.11 2.70 -2.46
CA ARG A 68 2.36 2.37 -3.13
C ARG A 68 3.42 1.81 -2.20
N ASP A 69 3.00 1.14 -1.15
CA ASP A 69 3.90 0.53 -0.18
C ASP A 69 4.87 -0.47 -0.83
N TYR A 70 4.53 -1.05 -1.97
CA TYR A 70 5.41 -1.93 -2.74
C TYR A 70 6.78 -1.33 -3.08
N TYR A 71 6.93 -0.01 -3.09
CA TYR A 71 8.23 0.63 -3.24
C TYR A 71 9.19 0.32 -2.10
N PHE A 72 8.67 0.07 -0.88
CA PHE A 72 9.51 -0.31 0.26
C PHE A 72 10.15 -1.69 0.13
N ASP A 73 9.66 -2.54 -0.78
CA ASP A 73 10.33 -3.80 -1.07
C ASP A 73 11.69 -3.61 -1.76
N GLY A 74 11.94 -2.44 -2.35
CA GLY A 74 13.27 -2.04 -2.81
C GLY A 74 14.31 -1.87 -1.71
N HIS A 75 13.88 -1.81 -0.44
CA HIS A 75 14.78 -1.87 0.72
C HIS A 75 15.16 -3.31 1.10
N GLY A 76 14.61 -4.30 0.40
CA GLY A 76 14.94 -5.72 0.55
C GLY A 76 15.78 -6.26 -0.59
N GLU A 77 16.14 -7.53 -0.48
CA GLU A 77 17.06 -8.23 -1.38
C GLU A 77 16.40 -8.82 -2.63
N TYR A 78 15.06 -8.84 -2.71
CA TYR A 78 14.34 -9.55 -3.77
C TYR A 78 13.69 -8.64 -4.80
N THR A 79 13.62 -7.36 -4.52
CA THR A 79 12.95 -6.39 -5.38
C THR A 79 13.85 -5.18 -5.61
N ARG A 80 13.84 -4.71 -6.83
CA ARG A 80 14.53 -3.52 -7.25
C ARG A 80 13.54 -2.43 -7.57
N VAL A 81 13.78 -1.25 -7.05
CA VAL A 81 13.03 -0.04 -7.41
C VAL A 81 13.93 0.87 -8.23
N ARG A 82 13.42 1.33 -9.37
CA ARG A 82 14.15 2.22 -10.26
C ARG A 82 14.37 3.58 -9.60
N GLY A 83 15.62 4.05 -9.62
CA GLY A 83 15.98 5.37 -9.10
C GLY A 83 15.41 6.52 -9.90
N THR A 84 15.19 7.64 -9.24
CA THR A 84 14.72 8.87 -9.85
C THR A 84 15.83 9.73 -10.44
N SER A 85 17.10 9.48 -10.11
CA SER A 85 18.20 10.21 -10.71
C SER A 85 18.42 9.75 -12.14
N ALA A 86 18.14 10.63 -13.07
CA ALA A 86 18.33 10.43 -14.51
C ALA A 86 19.81 10.19 -14.91
N THR A 87 20.73 10.28 -13.97
CA THR A 87 22.17 10.26 -14.23
C THR A 87 22.79 8.87 -14.16
N SER A 88 22.12 7.90 -13.58
CA SER A 88 22.66 6.54 -13.56
C SER A 88 21.67 5.59 -14.19
N GLY A 89 21.99 5.10 -15.37
CA GLY A 89 21.34 3.90 -15.91
C GLY A 89 21.63 2.65 -15.08
N SER A 90 22.33 2.78 -13.95
CA SER A 90 22.64 1.71 -13.02
C SER A 90 21.71 1.81 -11.82
N ILE A 91 20.76 0.98 -11.80
CA ILE A 91 19.98 0.69 -10.62
C ILE A 91 20.78 -0.35 -9.85
N LEU A 92 21.53 0.09 -8.89
CA LEU A 92 22.29 -0.80 -8.04
C LEU A 92 21.44 -1.30 -6.89
N ARG A 93 21.71 -2.52 -6.46
CA ARG A 93 21.21 -3.06 -5.20
C ARG A 93 21.61 -2.08 -4.09
N GLY A 94 20.67 -1.65 -3.26
CA GLY A 94 20.91 -0.64 -2.23
C GLY A 94 20.59 0.80 -2.59
N ASP A 95 20.30 1.14 -3.84
CA ASP A 95 19.88 2.52 -4.22
C ASP A 95 18.68 3.00 -3.42
N ALA A 96 17.76 2.11 -3.09
CA ALA A 96 16.61 2.39 -2.25
C ALA A 96 16.99 2.75 -0.81
N TYR A 97 18.17 2.40 -0.34
CA TYR A 97 18.68 2.79 0.97
C TYR A 97 19.17 4.23 1.02
N GLN A 98 19.60 4.77 -0.09
CA GLN A 98 20.13 6.12 -0.17
C GLN A 98 19.03 7.19 -0.18
N GLY A 99 17.78 6.79 -0.08
CA GLY A 99 16.64 7.69 0.03
C GLY A 99 16.26 8.41 -1.25
N ALA A 100 17.04 8.26 -2.32
CA ALA A 100 16.82 8.96 -3.58
C ALA A 100 15.69 8.36 -4.43
N THR A 101 15.24 7.15 -4.12
CA THR A 101 14.44 6.34 -5.03
C THR A 101 13.01 6.11 -4.56
N TYR A 102 12.70 6.45 -3.32
CA TYR A 102 11.37 6.26 -2.81
C TYR A 102 10.46 7.45 -3.13
N SER A 103 9.38 7.17 -3.81
CA SER A 103 8.33 8.15 -4.08
C SER A 103 6.95 7.54 -3.85
N PRO A 104 6.23 7.94 -2.83
CA PRO A 104 4.84 7.50 -2.63
C PRO A 104 3.92 7.99 -3.74
N SER A 105 4.29 9.05 -4.44
CA SER A 105 3.55 9.55 -5.60
C SER A 105 4.03 8.96 -6.94
N GLY A 106 5.09 8.15 -6.94
CA GLY A 106 5.74 7.64 -8.14
C GLY A 106 6.61 8.67 -8.87
N TYR A 107 6.85 9.85 -8.29
CA TYR A 107 7.59 10.94 -8.94
C TYR A 107 8.62 11.56 -8.02
N GLY A 108 9.75 10.90 -7.84
CA GLY A 108 10.95 11.54 -7.29
C GLY A 108 10.81 12.21 -5.93
N ALA A 109 9.91 11.74 -5.09
CA ALA A 109 9.83 12.22 -3.73
C ALA A 109 10.95 11.59 -2.90
N SER A 110 11.74 12.44 -2.27
CA SER A 110 12.71 12.04 -1.27
C SER A 110 12.03 11.71 0.07
N PHE A 111 12.77 11.18 1.02
CA PHE A 111 12.23 10.86 2.36
C PHE A 111 11.67 12.07 3.10
N ASP A 112 12.23 13.26 2.89
CA ASP A 112 11.69 14.51 3.43
C ASP A 112 10.30 14.84 2.89
N LYS A 113 10.08 14.66 1.59
CA LYS A 113 8.75 14.82 1.00
C LYS A 113 7.77 13.78 1.51
N TYR A 114 8.21 12.53 1.65
CA TYR A 114 7.36 11.49 2.22
C TYR A 114 6.98 11.79 3.67
N PHE A 115 7.92 12.29 4.45
CA PHE A 115 7.65 12.80 5.80
C PHE A 115 6.56 13.88 5.79
N GLY A 116 6.66 14.86 4.87
CA GLY A 116 5.65 15.90 4.70
C GLY A 116 4.27 15.35 4.32
N TYR A 117 4.19 14.35 3.44
CA TYR A 117 2.90 13.71 3.09
C TYR A 117 2.27 12.98 4.27
N LEU A 118 3.08 12.31 5.11
CA LEU A 118 2.60 11.68 6.34
C LEU A 118 1.99 12.73 7.28
N TYR A 119 2.65 13.86 7.49
CA TYR A 119 2.08 14.94 8.31
C TYR A 119 0.87 15.63 7.65
N GLY A 120 0.80 15.64 6.32
CA GLY A 120 -0.41 16.03 5.61
C GLY A 120 -1.62 15.15 5.97
N THR A 121 -1.40 13.84 6.08
CA THR A 121 -2.42 12.89 6.55
C THR A 121 -2.78 13.14 8.02
N VAL A 122 -1.78 13.33 8.90
CA VAL A 122 -2.00 13.67 10.31
C VAL A 122 -2.87 14.93 10.45
N ASN A 123 -2.55 15.99 9.70
CA ASN A 123 -3.31 17.23 9.76
C ASN A 123 -4.78 17.03 9.35
N ARG A 124 -5.05 16.30 8.26
CA ARG A 124 -6.41 16.03 7.82
C ARG A 124 -7.19 15.18 8.82
N THR A 125 -6.56 14.19 9.42
CA THR A 125 -7.21 13.37 10.46
C THR A 125 -7.49 14.19 11.72
N ASN A 126 -6.57 15.06 12.16
CA ASN A 126 -6.80 15.96 13.27
C ASN A 126 -7.95 16.93 13.00
N TYR A 127 -8.03 17.45 11.76
CA TYR A 127 -9.11 18.34 11.34
C TYR A 127 -10.48 17.67 11.46
N VAL A 128 -10.59 16.41 11.05
CA VAL A 128 -11.83 15.63 11.22
C VAL A 128 -12.15 15.41 12.69
N ILE A 129 -11.18 14.92 13.46
CA ILE A 129 -11.38 14.55 14.86
C ILE A 129 -11.79 15.77 15.69
N GLU A 130 -11.06 16.86 15.58
CA GLU A 130 -11.26 18.05 16.41
C GLU A 130 -12.57 18.75 16.07
N ASN A 131 -12.89 18.96 14.79
CA ASN A 131 -14.13 19.62 14.41
C ASN A 131 -15.38 18.80 14.76
N ILE A 132 -15.35 17.48 14.60
CA ILE A 132 -16.48 16.65 15.02
C ILE A 132 -16.65 16.73 16.53
N ASN A 133 -15.56 16.60 17.29
CA ASN A 133 -15.61 16.67 18.76
C ASN A 133 -16.13 18.01 19.28
N THR A 134 -15.72 19.13 18.66
CA THR A 134 -16.03 20.46 19.17
C THR A 134 -17.37 21.00 18.64
N LYS A 135 -17.76 20.65 17.39
CA LYS A 135 -18.91 21.26 16.72
C LYS A 135 -20.11 20.34 16.59
N MET A 136 -19.91 19.00 16.58
CA MET A 136 -20.97 18.06 16.25
C MET A 136 -21.35 17.11 17.39
N ILE A 137 -20.40 16.71 18.23
CA ILE A 137 -20.66 15.86 19.41
C ILE A 137 -21.49 16.59 20.46
N PRO A 138 -21.29 17.91 20.74
CA PRO A 138 -22.15 18.59 21.71
C PRO A 138 -23.62 18.52 21.29
N GLY A 139 -24.46 17.89 22.14
CA GLY A 139 -25.88 17.69 21.90
C GLY A 139 -26.24 16.48 20.99
N ALA A 140 -25.27 15.74 20.49
CA ALA A 140 -25.52 14.50 19.78
C ALA A 140 -25.85 13.35 20.75
N THR A 141 -26.88 12.57 20.42
CA THR A 141 -27.33 11.42 21.24
C THR A 141 -27.71 10.24 20.35
N GLY A 142 -27.84 9.06 20.94
CA GLY A 142 -28.33 7.87 20.23
C GLY A 142 -27.55 7.51 18.99
N THR A 143 -28.25 7.23 17.89
CA THR A 143 -27.66 6.81 16.63
C THR A 143 -26.71 7.84 16.03
N ARG A 144 -27.06 9.13 16.14
CA ARG A 144 -26.20 10.20 15.62
C ARG A 144 -24.83 10.24 16.33
N LEU A 145 -24.84 10.14 17.66
CA LEU A 145 -23.60 10.08 18.42
C LEU A 145 -22.75 8.88 17.99
N ALA A 146 -23.36 7.70 17.86
CA ALA A 146 -22.64 6.50 17.42
C ALA A 146 -22.06 6.65 16.00
N THR A 147 -22.77 7.29 15.08
CA THR A 147 -22.28 7.60 13.73
C THR A 147 -21.06 8.52 13.76
N LEU A 148 -21.15 9.62 14.51
CA LEU A 148 -20.04 10.58 14.64
C LEU A 148 -18.82 9.95 15.30
N GLU A 149 -19.01 9.16 16.36
CA GLU A 149 -17.93 8.41 17.00
C GLU A 149 -17.29 7.38 16.05
N SER A 150 -18.07 6.75 15.18
CA SER A 150 -17.52 5.84 14.16
C SER A 150 -16.67 6.60 13.12
N ILE A 151 -17.08 7.79 12.70
CA ILE A 151 -16.28 8.66 11.80
C ILE A 151 -14.98 9.09 12.48
N ILE A 152 -15.04 9.51 13.74
CA ILE A 152 -13.84 9.81 14.53
C ILE A 152 -12.93 8.57 14.62
N ALA A 153 -13.49 7.38 14.81
CA ALA A 153 -12.75 6.14 14.94
C ALA A 153 -11.99 5.78 13.66
N GLU A 154 -12.59 6.01 12.49
CA GLU A 154 -11.89 5.86 11.21
C GLU A 154 -10.74 6.86 11.07
N ALA A 155 -10.97 8.13 11.39
CA ALA A 155 -9.91 9.15 11.36
C ALA A 155 -8.77 8.82 12.34
N ARG A 156 -9.09 8.31 13.54
CA ARG A 156 -8.08 7.86 14.51
C ARG A 156 -7.31 6.64 14.02
N LEU A 157 -7.97 5.68 13.38
CA LEU A 157 -7.26 4.55 12.76
C LEU A 157 -6.25 5.04 11.73
N LEU A 158 -6.66 5.93 10.81
CA LEU A 158 -5.77 6.50 9.80
C LEU A 158 -4.61 7.29 10.42
N ARG A 159 -4.86 8.06 11.49
CA ARG A 159 -3.82 8.79 12.23
C ARG A 159 -2.84 7.81 12.89
N GLY A 160 -3.35 6.80 13.56
CA GLY A 160 -2.54 5.75 14.18
C GLY A 160 -1.67 5.01 13.16
N MET A 161 -2.22 4.62 12.02
CA MET A 161 -1.45 4.02 10.92
C MET A 161 -0.33 4.95 10.45
N THR A 162 -0.63 6.23 10.30
CA THR A 162 0.33 7.24 9.83
C THR A 162 1.46 7.46 10.82
N TYR A 163 1.15 7.59 12.11
CA TYR A 163 2.17 7.70 13.15
C TYR A 163 2.97 6.41 13.32
N PHE A 164 2.34 5.25 13.17
CA PHE A 164 3.07 3.99 13.16
C PHE A 164 4.11 3.94 12.03
N ARG A 165 3.76 4.42 10.82
CA ARG A 165 4.72 4.57 9.73
C ARG A 165 5.84 5.56 10.09
N LEU A 166 5.51 6.71 10.66
CA LEU A 166 6.47 7.72 11.08
C LEU A 166 7.49 7.15 12.07
N ILE A 167 7.05 6.53 13.15
CA ILE A 167 7.97 5.96 14.14
C ILE A 167 8.76 4.77 13.61
N SER A 168 8.20 3.99 12.67
CA SER A 168 8.92 2.86 12.05
C SER A 168 10.09 3.30 11.17
N MET A 169 10.05 4.55 10.67
CA MET A 169 11.09 5.08 9.77
C MET A 169 12.06 6.02 10.47
N TRP A 170 11.59 6.85 11.40
CA TRP A 170 12.39 7.93 12.00
C TRP A 170 12.56 7.84 13.51
N GLY A 171 11.94 6.88 14.19
CA GLY A 171 11.99 6.79 15.64
C GLY A 171 11.22 7.92 16.32
N ASP A 172 11.93 8.81 17.01
CA ASP A 172 11.34 10.00 17.63
C ASP A 172 10.88 10.97 16.56
N VAL A 173 9.61 11.40 16.67
CA VAL A 173 8.98 12.31 15.71
C VAL A 173 8.09 13.32 16.43
N PRO A 174 7.85 14.52 15.89
CA PRO A 174 6.87 15.44 16.42
C PRO A 174 5.48 14.79 16.54
N TYR A 175 4.89 14.78 17.73
CA TYR A 175 3.51 14.31 17.90
C TYR A 175 2.54 15.50 17.91
N ILE A 176 1.67 15.53 16.92
CA ILE A 176 0.67 16.58 16.70
C ILE A 176 -0.72 15.94 16.79
N GLY A 177 -1.38 16.12 17.91
CA GLY A 177 -2.73 15.58 18.17
C GLY A 177 -3.86 16.59 18.03
N ARG A 178 -3.58 17.79 17.46
CA ARG A 178 -4.50 18.92 17.29
C ARG A 178 -4.37 19.56 15.93
N ILE A 179 -5.27 20.45 15.60
CA ILE A 179 -5.15 21.31 14.41
C ILE A 179 -4.00 22.31 14.62
N ILE A 180 -3.19 22.50 13.59
CA ILE A 180 -2.18 23.54 13.54
C ILE A 180 -2.75 24.74 12.76
N ASN A 181 -2.77 25.90 13.39
CA ASN A 181 -3.39 27.10 12.86
C ASN A 181 -2.42 28.02 12.11
N SER A 182 -1.12 27.87 12.33
CA SER A 182 -0.10 28.69 11.65
C SER A 182 1.21 27.92 11.45
N ASN A 183 1.97 28.34 10.43
CA ASN A 183 3.29 27.75 10.19
C ASN A 183 4.29 28.03 11.32
N SER A 184 4.13 29.11 12.07
CA SER A 184 4.99 29.42 13.23
C SER A 184 4.83 28.40 14.36
N GLU A 185 3.65 27.83 14.55
CA GLU A 185 3.46 26.77 15.54
C GLU A 185 4.28 25.52 15.21
N VAL A 186 4.51 25.22 13.94
CA VAL A 186 5.23 24.00 13.54
C VAL A 186 6.71 24.07 13.93
N THR A 187 7.29 25.26 13.86
CA THR A 187 8.72 25.45 14.16
C THR A 187 9.07 25.27 15.63
N GLU A 188 8.08 25.34 16.50
CA GLU A 188 8.23 25.19 17.96
C GLU A 188 8.00 23.74 18.44
N ILE A 189 7.59 22.84 17.54
CA ILE A 189 7.26 21.45 17.92
C ILE A 189 8.51 20.60 17.88
N GLU A 190 8.95 20.15 19.04
CA GLU A 190 10.08 19.23 19.19
C GLU A 190 9.69 17.78 18.88
N ARG A 191 10.71 16.93 18.71
CA ARG A 191 10.49 15.49 18.59
C ARG A 191 9.99 14.93 19.92
N THR A 192 8.97 14.11 19.82
CA THR A 192 8.41 13.37 20.95
C THR A 192 9.06 11.99 20.99
N PRO A 193 9.49 11.51 22.15
CA PRO A 193 10.07 10.17 22.28
C PRO A 193 9.14 9.09 21.72
N ILE A 194 9.72 8.14 20.98
CA ILE A 194 9.00 7.07 20.27
C ILE A 194 7.98 6.33 21.15
N LYS A 195 8.33 6.12 22.45
CA LYS A 195 7.42 5.47 23.40
C LYS A 195 6.13 6.27 23.62
N ALA A 196 6.23 7.58 23.79
CA ALA A 196 5.06 8.44 23.98
C ALA A 196 4.20 8.51 22.71
N VAL A 197 4.85 8.54 21.53
CA VAL A 197 4.13 8.46 20.26
C VAL A 197 3.42 7.11 20.11
N ARG A 198 4.11 5.99 20.43
CA ARG A 198 3.50 4.66 20.45
C ARG A 198 2.27 4.61 21.36
N ASP A 199 2.36 5.15 22.55
CA ASP A 199 1.25 5.14 23.52
C ASP A 199 0.04 5.94 22.97
N SER A 200 0.30 7.03 22.24
CA SER A 200 -0.73 7.80 21.54
C SER A 200 -1.36 7.01 20.37
N ILE A 201 -0.56 6.26 19.62
CA ILE A 201 -1.05 5.36 18.56
C ILE A 201 -1.94 4.26 19.17
N LEU A 202 -1.53 3.67 20.28
CA LEU A 202 -2.34 2.67 20.99
C LEU A 202 -3.68 3.24 21.45
N ALA A 203 -3.70 4.48 21.94
CA ALA A 203 -4.94 5.17 22.33
C ALA A 203 -5.87 5.38 21.11
N ASP A 204 -5.32 5.72 19.94
CA ASP A 204 -6.08 5.84 18.70
C ASP A 204 -6.66 4.49 18.24
N PHE A 205 -5.86 3.43 18.25
CA PHE A 205 -6.33 2.09 17.88
C PHE A 205 -7.35 1.53 18.89
N ASN A 206 -7.16 1.76 20.19
CA ASN A 206 -8.12 1.34 21.21
C ASN A 206 -9.49 2.01 21.01
N PHE A 207 -9.50 3.31 20.72
CA PHE A 207 -10.75 4.01 20.39
C PHE A 207 -11.39 3.44 19.11
N ALA A 208 -10.59 3.19 18.08
CA ALA A 208 -11.07 2.60 16.83
C ALA A 208 -11.67 1.21 17.05
N ILE A 209 -11.03 0.34 17.83
CA ILE A 209 -11.55 -0.99 18.18
C ILE A 209 -12.89 -0.90 18.93
N ALA A 210 -13.04 0.10 19.80
CA ALA A 210 -14.26 0.27 20.58
C ALA A 210 -15.45 0.78 19.73
N LYS A 211 -15.19 1.59 18.69
CA LYS A 211 -16.23 2.33 17.98
C LYS A 211 -16.46 1.88 16.54
N LEU A 212 -15.52 1.17 15.91
CA LEU A 212 -15.68 0.68 14.54
C LEU A 212 -16.59 -0.55 14.48
N PRO A 213 -17.36 -0.69 13.39
CA PRO A 213 -18.17 -1.88 13.15
C PRO A 213 -17.31 -3.12 12.84
N ALA A 214 -17.88 -4.30 13.07
CA ALA A 214 -17.23 -5.58 12.76
C ALA A 214 -16.97 -5.78 11.25
N LYS A 215 -17.82 -5.18 10.40
CA LYS A 215 -17.66 -5.17 8.94
C LYS A 215 -17.59 -3.73 8.45
N PRO A 216 -16.79 -3.45 7.41
CA PRO A 216 -16.72 -2.12 6.85
C PRO A 216 -18.09 -1.69 6.28
N SER A 217 -18.44 -0.41 6.42
CA SER A 217 -19.70 0.13 5.92
C SER A 217 -19.74 0.20 4.38
N ALA A 218 -18.59 0.28 3.75
CA ALA A 218 -18.39 0.21 2.30
C ALA A 218 -16.96 -0.25 2.01
N LEU A 219 -16.69 -0.67 0.79
CA LEU A 219 -15.34 -1.04 0.36
C LEU A 219 -14.37 0.13 0.61
N GLY A 220 -13.24 -0.17 1.24
CA GLY A 220 -12.22 0.81 1.60
C GLY A 220 -12.44 1.54 2.94
N ARG A 221 -13.63 1.38 3.57
CA ARG A 221 -13.87 1.94 4.90
C ARG A 221 -13.27 1.04 5.98
N ALA A 222 -12.78 1.67 7.03
CA ALA A 222 -12.18 0.96 8.15
C ALA A 222 -13.20 0.12 8.95
N SER A 223 -12.69 -0.92 9.61
CA SER A 223 -13.47 -1.84 10.42
C SER A 223 -12.71 -2.27 11.68
N LYS A 224 -13.42 -2.84 12.64
CA LYS A 224 -12.81 -3.33 13.89
C LYS A 224 -11.66 -4.31 13.65
N PRO A 225 -11.76 -5.33 12.77
CA PRO A 225 -10.63 -6.20 12.48
C PRO A 225 -9.42 -5.46 11.90
N ALA A 226 -9.60 -4.38 11.13
CA ALA A 226 -8.49 -3.55 10.67
C ALA A 226 -7.77 -2.88 11.86
N ALA A 227 -8.52 -2.30 12.79
CA ALA A 227 -7.95 -1.65 13.96
C ALA A 227 -7.21 -2.65 14.88
N LEU A 228 -7.75 -3.85 15.07
CA LEU A 228 -7.09 -4.94 15.80
C LEU A 228 -5.81 -5.39 15.07
N ALA A 229 -5.86 -5.60 13.77
CA ALA A 229 -4.70 -6.03 12.99
C ALA A 229 -3.55 -5.00 13.05
N PHE A 230 -3.86 -3.70 12.97
CA PHE A 230 -2.84 -2.65 13.08
C PHE A 230 -2.32 -2.49 14.50
N ARG A 231 -3.16 -2.66 15.54
CA ARG A 231 -2.68 -2.66 16.94
C ARG A 231 -1.77 -3.87 17.19
N GLY A 232 -2.16 -5.04 16.71
CA GLY A 232 -1.32 -6.24 16.76
C GLY A 232 0.02 -6.04 16.04
N LYS A 233 0.00 -5.43 14.84
CA LYS A 233 1.21 -5.14 14.06
C LYS A 233 2.12 -4.14 14.78
N LEU A 234 1.58 -3.08 15.38
CA LEU A 234 2.34 -2.15 16.20
C LEU A 234 3.01 -2.87 17.38
N ASN A 235 2.26 -3.70 18.11
CA ASN A 235 2.80 -4.48 19.23
C ASN A 235 3.88 -5.47 18.76
N LEU A 236 3.70 -6.15 17.62
CA LEU A 236 4.72 -7.03 17.04
C LEU A 236 6.02 -6.27 16.73
N TYR A 237 5.92 -5.09 16.12
CA TYR A 237 7.07 -4.24 15.81
C TYR A 237 7.73 -3.73 17.09
N TRP A 238 6.94 -3.28 18.05
CA TRP A 238 7.45 -2.84 19.34
C TRP A 238 8.21 -3.95 20.08
N GLY A 239 7.64 -5.16 20.09
CA GLY A 239 8.31 -6.35 20.62
C GLY A 239 9.63 -6.63 19.92
N SER A 240 9.66 -6.53 18.59
CA SER A 240 10.89 -6.72 17.81
C SER A 240 11.96 -5.67 18.14
N TRP A 241 11.58 -4.39 18.24
CA TRP A 241 12.51 -3.32 18.59
C TRP A 241 13.02 -3.46 20.02
N LYS A 242 12.16 -3.82 20.96
CA LYS A 242 12.55 -4.05 22.36
C LYS A 242 13.44 -5.29 22.53
N LYS A 243 13.22 -6.33 21.73
CA LYS A 243 14.05 -7.53 21.71
C LYS A 243 15.42 -7.25 21.07
N ASN A 244 15.44 -6.62 19.91
CA ASN A 244 16.64 -6.49 19.09
C ASN A 244 17.43 -5.19 19.33
N GLY A 245 16.78 -4.20 19.96
CA GLY A 245 17.34 -2.87 20.13
C GLY A 245 17.19 -1.97 18.89
N TRP A 246 17.50 -0.70 19.09
CA TRP A 246 17.57 0.31 18.05
C TRP A 246 18.74 1.26 18.35
N PRO A 247 20.00 0.85 18.09
CA PRO A 247 21.19 1.60 18.48
C PRO A 247 21.27 3.02 17.90
N GLU A 248 20.67 3.24 16.74
CA GLU A 248 20.65 4.54 16.06
C GLU A 248 19.66 5.52 16.69
N LEU A 249 18.82 5.06 17.63
CA LEU A 249 17.86 5.88 18.34
C LEU A 249 18.35 6.13 19.77
N GLU A 250 18.78 7.36 20.05
CA GLU A 250 19.35 7.74 21.35
C GLU A 250 18.36 7.43 22.50
N GLY A 251 18.87 6.83 23.55
CA GLY A 251 18.09 6.46 24.73
C GLY A 251 17.17 5.25 24.56
N PHE A 252 17.09 4.65 23.37
CA PHE A 252 16.29 3.45 23.17
C PHE A 252 17.07 2.20 23.60
N THR A 253 16.57 1.53 24.64
CA THR A 253 17.22 0.33 25.21
C THR A 253 16.42 -0.93 24.93
N GLN A 254 17.12 -2.05 24.81
CA GLN A 254 16.50 -3.38 24.81
C GLN A 254 15.80 -3.61 26.15
N ASP A 255 14.65 -4.28 26.07
CA ASP A 255 13.86 -4.71 27.22
C ASP A 255 13.13 -6.00 26.88
N PRO A 256 13.71 -7.17 27.23
CA PRO A 256 13.10 -8.47 26.94
C PRO A 256 11.73 -8.68 27.59
N ALA A 257 11.47 -8.07 28.74
CA ALA A 257 10.19 -8.21 29.44
C ALA A 257 9.09 -7.39 28.73
N GLU A 258 9.42 -6.17 28.33
CA GLU A 258 8.52 -5.33 27.51
C GLU A 258 8.30 -5.98 26.13
N ALA A 259 9.33 -6.57 25.52
CA ALA A 259 9.21 -7.31 24.26
C ALA A 259 8.23 -8.49 24.38
N GLN A 260 8.37 -9.30 25.43
CA GLN A 260 7.49 -10.44 25.71
C GLN A 260 6.03 -9.99 25.88
N THR A 261 5.82 -8.90 26.64
CA THR A 261 4.48 -8.31 26.82
C THR A 261 3.88 -7.87 25.49
N ALA A 262 4.66 -7.21 24.66
CA ALA A 262 4.22 -6.73 23.35
C ALA A 262 3.90 -7.88 22.38
N PHE A 263 4.72 -8.92 22.31
CA PHE A 263 4.44 -10.11 21.50
C PHE A 263 3.17 -10.83 21.96
N THR A 264 2.95 -10.93 23.28
CA THR A 264 1.73 -11.54 23.82
C THR A 264 0.49 -10.74 23.42
N ALA A 265 0.55 -9.40 23.53
CA ALA A 265 -0.54 -8.52 23.11
C ALA A 265 -0.80 -8.62 21.59
N ALA A 266 0.26 -8.67 20.77
CA ALA A 266 0.16 -8.85 19.34
C ALA A 266 -0.54 -10.18 18.98
N ALA A 267 -0.13 -11.29 19.60
CA ALA A 267 -0.74 -12.60 19.41
C ALA A 267 -2.24 -12.60 19.77
N ALA A 268 -2.62 -11.94 20.85
CA ALA A 268 -4.02 -11.83 21.26
C ALA A 268 -4.87 -11.08 20.23
N ASP A 269 -4.39 -9.95 19.72
CA ASP A 269 -5.07 -9.15 18.70
C ASP A 269 -5.23 -9.94 17.39
N PHE A 270 -4.17 -10.57 16.91
CA PHE A 270 -4.23 -11.38 15.69
C PHE A 270 -5.16 -12.59 15.84
N LYS A 271 -5.15 -13.22 17.01
CA LYS A 271 -6.08 -14.34 17.30
C LYS A 271 -7.54 -13.91 17.20
N SER A 272 -7.87 -12.71 17.72
CA SER A 272 -9.21 -12.15 17.58
C SER A 272 -9.55 -11.87 16.10
N VAL A 273 -8.64 -11.26 15.33
CA VAL A 273 -8.85 -11.02 13.90
C VAL A 273 -9.13 -12.34 13.15
N ILE A 274 -8.41 -13.38 13.47
CA ILE A 274 -8.51 -14.70 12.81
C ILE A 274 -9.85 -15.38 13.11
N ASN A 275 -10.33 -15.29 14.36
CA ASN A 275 -11.42 -16.12 14.84
C ASN A 275 -12.79 -15.43 14.89
N ASP A 276 -12.84 -14.10 15.13
CA ASP A 276 -14.07 -13.45 15.57
C ASP A 276 -14.86 -12.76 14.44
N PHE A 277 -14.30 -12.62 13.24
CA PHE A 277 -14.88 -11.81 12.18
C PHE A 277 -15.25 -12.57 10.91
N GLY A 278 -15.08 -13.91 10.89
CA GLY A 278 -15.43 -14.74 9.74
C GLY A 278 -14.56 -14.49 8.50
N LEU A 279 -13.33 -14.00 8.70
CA LEU A 279 -12.38 -13.76 7.62
C LEU A 279 -11.82 -15.09 7.10
N THR A 280 -11.59 -15.16 5.79
CA THR A 280 -11.05 -16.36 5.13
C THR A 280 -10.05 -15.95 4.06
N LEU A 281 -9.09 -16.84 3.77
CA LEU A 281 -8.25 -16.67 2.59
C LEU A 281 -9.12 -16.66 1.32
N TYR A 282 -8.69 -15.93 0.31
CA TYR A 282 -9.38 -15.85 -0.97
C TYR A 282 -9.73 -17.25 -1.49
N LYS A 283 -10.99 -17.43 -1.92
CA LYS A 283 -11.53 -18.74 -2.33
C LYS A 283 -11.24 -19.87 -1.31
N ASN A 284 -11.30 -19.57 -0.02
CA ASN A 284 -11.00 -20.48 1.08
C ASN A 284 -9.60 -21.13 1.01
N GLY A 285 -8.65 -20.50 0.33
CA GLY A 285 -7.30 -21.01 0.15
C GLY A 285 -7.16 -22.09 -0.92
N ASP A 286 -8.13 -22.23 -1.82
CA ASP A 286 -8.02 -23.09 -2.99
C ASP A 286 -6.89 -22.55 -3.90
N PRO A 287 -5.87 -23.37 -4.23
CA PRO A 287 -4.79 -22.97 -5.12
C PRO A 287 -5.25 -22.68 -6.55
N GLY A 288 -6.37 -23.28 -6.99
CA GLY A 288 -6.79 -23.25 -8.38
C GLY A 288 -5.90 -24.12 -9.25
N GLN A 289 -5.77 -23.73 -10.50
CA GLN A 289 -4.98 -24.44 -11.51
C GLN A 289 -3.82 -23.57 -12.01
N ILE A 290 -2.85 -24.22 -12.60
CA ILE A 290 -1.71 -23.59 -13.26
C ILE A 290 -1.54 -24.20 -14.64
N ASP A 291 -1.28 -23.35 -15.63
CA ASP A 291 -0.75 -23.83 -16.91
C ASP A 291 0.77 -23.85 -16.84
N GLY A 292 1.33 -25.03 -16.75
CA GLY A 292 2.77 -25.26 -16.77
C GLY A 292 3.47 -24.87 -18.07
N LEU A 293 2.70 -24.58 -19.14
CA LEU A 293 3.20 -24.27 -20.47
C LEU A 293 3.27 -22.77 -20.79
N GLY A 294 2.94 -21.93 -19.82
CA GLY A 294 3.03 -20.49 -19.98
C GLY A 294 1.85 -19.80 -20.65
N LYS A 295 0.70 -20.45 -20.76
CA LYS A 295 -0.52 -19.79 -21.22
C LYS A 295 -1.07 -18.87 -20.12
N ALA A 296 -1.54 -17.71 -20.54
CA ALA A 296 -2.02 -16.69 -19.62
C ALA A 296 -3.48 -16.87 -19.19
N ASP A 297 -4.21 -17.72 -19.85
CA ASP A 297 -5.63 -17.99 -19.59
C ASP A 297 -5.85 -18.91 -18.37
N ILE A 298 -4.81 -19.60 -17.91
CA ILE A 298 -4.85 -20.45 -16.74
C ILE A 298 -3.82 -19.96 -15.73
N LEU A 299 -4.28 -19.18 -14.78
CA LEU A 299 -3.49 -18.65 -13.67
C LEU A 299 -4.09 -19.12 -12.33
N PRO A 300 -3.25 -19.34 -11.31
CA PRO A 300 -3.73 -19.77 -10.00
C PRO A 300 -4.59 -18.70 -9.33
N ASN A 301 -5.43 -19.12 -8.37
CA ASN A 301 -6.31 -18.25 -7.63
C ASN A 301 -5.56 -17.11 -6.90
N TYR A 302 -4.32 -17.33 -6.51
CA TYR A 302 -3.48 -16.29 -5.92
C TYR A 302 -3.26 -15.08 -6.85
N PHE A 303 -3.18 -15.28 -8.16
CA PHE A 303 -3.11 -14.16 -9.10
C PHE A 303 -4.39 -13.34 -9.09
N GLU A 304 -5.54 -13.99 -9.07
CA GLU A 304 -6.85 -13.32 -9.11
C GLU A 304 -7.10 -12.43 -7.88
N LEU A 305 -6.47 -12.77 -6.73
CA LEU A 305 -6.51 -11.95 -5.51
C LEU A 305 -6.01 -10.52 -5.76
N PHE A 306 -5.13 -10.31 -6.72
CA PHE A 306 -4.54 -9.01 -7.07
C PHE A 306 -5.19 -8.36 -8.31
N THR A 307 -6.46 -8.63 -8.50
CA THR A 307 -7.29 -8.07 -9.58
C THR A 307 -8.59 -7.50 -9.01
N PRO A 308 -9.30 -6.64 -9.75
CA PRO A 308 -10.60 -6.12 -9.31
C PRO A 308 -11.65 -7.17 -8.98
N LYS A 309 -11.52 -8.41 -9.49
CA LYS A 309 -12.41 -9.52 -9.14
C LYS A 309 -12.38 -9.87 -7.66
N ALA A 310 -11.29 -9.57 -6.99
CA ALA A 310 -11.12 -9.81 -5.56
C ALA A 310 -11.48 -8.59 -4.69
N ASN A 311 -11.93 -7.49 -5.27
CA ASN A 311 -12.38 -6.36 -4.49
C ASN A 311 -13.51 -6.79 -3.53
N GLY A 312 -13.38 -6.41 -2.25
CA GLY A 312 -14.35 -6.77 -1.23
C GLY A 312 -14.30 -8.22 -0.73
N ASN A 313 -13.29 -9.01 -1.14
CA ASN A 313 -13.15 -10.37 -0.62
C ASN A 313 -12.77 -10.39 0.88
N PRO A 314 -13.11 -11.48 1.60
CA PRO A 314 -12.92 -11.54 3.06
C PRO A 314 -11.45 -11.70 3.51
N GLU A 315 -10.49 -11.87 2.61
CA GLU A 315 -9.07 -11.84 2.96
C GLU A 315 -8.55 -10.41 3.14
N ASN A 316 -9.13 -9.44 2.43
CA ASN A 316 -8.71 -8.05 2.48
C ASN A 316 -9.30 -7.35 3.72
N ILE A 317 -8.45 -7.03 4.68
CA ILE A 317 -8.85 -6.43 5.97
C ILE A 317 -8.91 -4.92 5.89
N MET A 318 -7.92 -4.31 5.20
CA MET A 318 -7.89 -2.87 4.95
C MET A 318 -7.36 -2.63 3.54
N VAL A 319 -8.11 -1.87 2.74
CA VAL A 319 -7.75 -1.54 1.36
C VAL A 319 -7.95 -0.05 1.10
N PHE A 320 -7.23 0.49 0.13
CA PHE A 320 -7.51 1.79 -0.47
C PHE A 320 -8.12 1.61 -1.85
N THR A 321 -9.28 2.20 -2.07
CA THR A 321 -10.02 2.12 -3.33
C THR A 321 -9.55 3.14 -4.35
N HIS A 322 -9.71 2.79 -5.63
CA HIS A 322 -9.44 3.66 -6.77
C HIS A 322 -10.71 3.78 -7.62
N ALA A 323 -10.84 4.88 -8.35
CA ALA A 323 -12.07 5.17 -9.09
C ALA A 323 -12.11 4.53 -10.49
N GLY A 324 -10.98 4.03 -10.97
CA GLY A 324 -10.90 3.48 -12.33
C GLY A 324 -11.19 4.52 -13.40
N THR A 325 -11.61 4.05 -14.57
CA THR A 325 -12.16 4.89 -15.62
C THR A 325 -13.63 4.51 -15.86
N PRO A 326 -14.38 5.32 -16.61
CA PRO A 326 -13.99 6.51 -17.39
C PRO A 326 -14.01 7.82 -16.62
N THR A 327 -14.36 7.81 -15.35
CA THR A 327 -14.78 9.02 -14.64
C THR A 327 -13.63 9.95 -14.28
N ASN A 328 -12.49 9.41 -13.90
CA ASN A 328 -11.32 10.21 -13.55
C ASN A 328 -10.01 9.39 -13.63
N PRO A 329 -9.24 9.46 -14.72
CA PRO A 329 -7.98 8.73 -14.87
C PRO A 329 -6.95 9.00 -13.77
N SER A 330 -6.93 10.21 -13.20
CA SER A 330 -6.01 10.57 -12.11
C SER A 330 -6.35 9.91 -10.77
N GLN A 331 -7.50 9.28 -10.67
CA GLN A 331 -7.97 8.53 -9.50
C GLN A 331 -7.78 7.01 -9.66
N GLY A 332 -7.29 6.55 -10.80
CA GLY A 332 -6.96 5.15 -11.03
C GLY A 332 -5.71 4.71 -10.26
N GLU A 333 -5.52 3.39 -10.18
CA GLU A 333 -4.31 2.81 -9.60
C GLU A 333 -3.13 2.87 -10.57
N GLU A 334 -1.92 2.99 -10.03
CA GLU A 334 -0.69 3.13 -10.80
C GLU A 334 0.08 1.79 -10.99
N LEU A 335 -0.51 0.70 -10.58
CA LEU A 335 0.16 -0.61 -10.54
C LEU A 335 0.63 -1.06 -11.92
N MET A 336 -0.23 -0.90 -12.94
CA MET A 336 0.15 -1.26 -14.32
C MET A 336 1.34 -0.44 -14.81
N ARG A 337 1.38 0.87 -14.50
CA ARG A 337 2.51 1.74 -14.84
C ARG A 337 3.80 1.28 -14.18
N ASP A 338 3.72 0.93 -12.89
CA ASP A 338 4.91 0.72 -12.06
C ASP A 338 5.50 -0.68 -12.23
N PHE A 339 4.66 -1.69 -12.50
CA PHE A 339 5.11 -3.08 -12.58
C PHE A 339 5.31 -3.59 -14.01
N SER A 340 4.61 -3.04 -14.99
CA SER A 340 4.72 -3.50 -16.38
C SER A 340 5.84 -2.80 -17.13
N GLY A 341 6.37 -3.48 -18.16
CA GLY A 341 7.39 -2.94 -19.05
C GLY A 341 6.89 -1.76 -19.89
N ARG A 342 7.80 -0.88 -20.30
CA ARG A 342 7.49 0.37 -21.03
C ARG A 342 6.75 0.16 -22.34
N THR A 343 6.98 -0.94 -22.99
CA THR A 343 6.33 -1.29 -24.24
C THR A 343 4.83 -1.60 -24.09
N VAL A 344 4.36 -1.78 -22.86
CA VAL A 344 2.96 -2.03 -22.55
C VAL A 344 2.34 -0.75 -22.03
N GLU A 345 1.47 -0.13 -22.83
CA GLU A 345 0.75 1.13 -22.49
C GLU A 345 1.66 2.28 -21.99
N GLY A 346 2.93 2.32 -22.40
CA GLY A 346 3.88 3.30 -21.93
C GLY A 346 4.22 3.19 -20.44
N SER A 347 4.05 2.00 -19.86
CA SER A 347 4.42 1.69 -18.49
C SER A 347 5.90 1.92 -18.22
N GLN A 348 6.33 1.91 -16.96
CA GLN A 348 7.65 2.42 -16.56
C GLN A 348 8.59 1.36 -15.99
N ALA A 349 8.07 0.17 -15.62
CA ALA A 349 8.84 -0.88 -14.93
C ALA A 349 9.66 -0.32 -13.75
N TRP A 350 8.98 0.42 -12.86
CA TRP A 350 9.64 1.01 -11.69
C TRP A 350 10.03 -0.03 -10.66
N VAL A 351 9.28 -1.13 -10.58
CA VAL A 351 9.46 -2.21 -9.61
C VAL A 351 9.72 -3.51 -10.35
N ILE A 352 10.86 -4.13 -10.08
CA ILE A 352 11.37 -5.28 -10.82
C ILE A 352 11.88 -6.34 -9.83
N PRO A 353 11.60 -7.64 -10.03
CA PRO A 353 12.15 -8.69 -9.18
C PRO A 353 13.60 -8.97 -9.53
N TYR A 354 14.40 -9.33 -8.52
CA TYR A 354 15.70 -9.96 -8.75
C TYR A 354 15.54 -11.44 -9.06
N TYR A 355 16.52 -12.04 -9.70
CA TYR A 355 16.54 -13.47 -10.03
C TYR A 355 16.42 -14.36 -8.80
N GLU A 356 17.02 -13.94 -7.71
CA GLU A 356 17.04 -14.67 -6.43
C GLU A 356 15.63 -14.83 -5.84
N LEU A 357 14.67 -13.98 -6.23
CA LEU A 357 13.27 -14.19 -5.85
C LEU A 357 12.73 -15.51 -6.42
N ALA A 358 13.07 -15.83 -7.65
CA ALA A 358 12.63 -17.08 -8.27
C ALA A 358 13.14 -18.31 -7.53
N ASP A 359 14.34 -18.24 -6.97
CA ASP A 359 14.93 -19.33 -6.17
C ASP A 359 14.21 -19.56 -4.84
N ARG A 360 13.41 -18.58 -4.37
CA ARG A 360 12.65 -18.71 -3.12
C ARG A 360 11.36 -19.53 -3.26
N TYR A 361 10.87 -19.75 -4.47
CA TYR A 361 9.68 -20.55 -4.68
C TYR A 361 10.00 -22.04 -4.62
N GLN A 362 9.39 -22.74 -3.69
CA GLN A 362 9.64 -24.14 -3.36
C GLN A 362 8.97 -25.11 -4.36
N LEU A 363 9.36 -26.38 -4.31
CA LEU A 363 8.74 -27.44 -5.09
C LEU A 363 7.41 -27.87 -4.46
N THR A 364 6.37 -27.99 -5.27
CA THR A 364 5.06 -28.49 -4.83
C THR A 364 5.07 -29.97 -4.41
N THR A 365 6.06 -30.71 -4.89
CA THR A 365 6.21 -32.13 -4.58
C THR A 365 6.82 -32.40 -3.22
N THR A 366 7.74 -31.58 -2.76
CA THR A 366 8.50 -31.81 -1.52
C THR A 366 8.39 -30.69 -0.49
N GLY A 367 8.10 -29.46 -0.94
CA GLY A 367 8.16 -28.27 -0.08
C GLY A 367 9.58 -27.76 0.17
N ASP A 368 10.58 -28.29 -0.50
CA ASP A 368 11.97 -27.84 -0.42
C ASP A 368 12.31 -26.88 -1.56
N PHE A 369 13.44 -26.19 -1.44
CA PHE A 369 13.94 -25.35 -2.51
C PHE A 369 14.32 -26.19 -3.73
N ALA A 370 13.97 -25.68 -4.90
CA ALA A 370 14.43 -26.26 -6.15
C ALA A 370 15.94 -26.06 -6.32
N PRO A 371 16.62 -26.91 -7.09
CA PRO A 371 17.97 -26.62 -7.54
C PRO A 371 18.04 -25.24 -8.20
N LYS A 372 19.16 -24.53 -8.03
CA LYS A 372 19.34 -23.23 -8.66
C LYS A 372 19.13 -23.34 -10.17
N MET A 373 18.41 -22.36 -10.71
CA MET A 373 18.19 -22.26 -12.14
C MET A 373 19.50 -21.98 -12.85
N VAL A 374 19.80 -22.78 -13.85
CA VAL A 374 20.87 -22.49 -14.80
C VAL A 374 20.20 -21.97 -16.06
N PRO A 375 20.26 -20.67 -16.34
CA PRO A 375 19.67 -20.15 -17.57
C PRO A 375 20.42 -20.72 -18.75
N LEU A 376 19.69 -21.27 -19.73
CA LEU A 376 20.26 -21.59 -21.01
C LEU A 376 20.68 -20.28 -21.70
N ASN A 377 21.67 -20.35 -22.58
CA ASN A 377 22.08 -19.19 -23.36
C ASN A 377 20.90 -18.74 -24.27
N PRO A 378 20.34 -17.57 -24.03
CA PRO A 378 19.17 -17.11 -24.78
C PRO A 378 19.43 -16.95 -26.29
N THR A 379 20.66 -16.66 -26.69
CA THR A 379 21.03 -16.46 -28.09
C THR A 379 20.98 -17.75 -28.92
N THR A 380 21.18 -18.89 -28.28
CA THR A 380 21.16 -20.19 -28.97
C THR A 380 19.78 -20.84 -28.99
N ASN A 381 18.85 -20.38 -28.18
CA ASN A 381 17.53 -20.99 -27.99
C ASN A 381 16.34 -20.07 -28.22
N ALA A 382 16.52 -18.97 -28.93
CA ALA A 382 15.43 -18.03 -29.19
C ALA A 382 14.19 -18.70 -29.84
N ASN A 383 14.40 -19.77 -30.60
CA ASN A 383 13.36 -20.55 -31.26
C ASN A 383 13.06 -21.90 -30.55
N ALA A 384 13.69 -22.19 -29.42
CA ALA A 384 13.47 -23.44 -28.71
C ALA A 384 12.08 -23.50 -28.06
N ARG A 385 11.40 -22.37 -27.94
CA ARG A 385 10.03 -22.35 -27.48
C ARG A 385 9.12 -23.07 -28.45
N THR A 386 8.42 -24.03 -27.91
CA THR A 386 7.30 -24.69 -28.56
C THR A 386 5.99 -24.32 -27.87
N ALA A 387 4.85 -24.72 -28.42
CA ALA A 387 3.56 -24.56 -27.76
C ALA A 387 3.50 -25.28 -26.39
N LEU A 388 4.42 -26.19 -26.14
CA LEU A 388 4.50 -26.99 -24.90
C LEU A 388 5.53 -26.45 -23.91
N ASN A 389 6.22 -25.36 -24.23
CA ASN A 389 7.39 -24.95 -23.49
C ASN A 389 7.39 -23.43 -23.28
N SER A 390 7.31 -23.00 -22.05
CA SER A 390 7.16 -21.58 -21.72
C SER A 390 8.45 -20.87 -21.37
N SER A 391 9.57 -21.57 -21.27
CA SER A 391 10.85 -20.96 -20.92
C SER A 391 12.01 -21.61 -21.63
N VAL A 392 13.17 -20.98 -21.51
CA VAL A 392 14.43 -21.49 -22.06
C VAL A 392 14.84 -22.81 -21.41
N ASN A 393 14.46 -23.01 -20.15
CA ASN A 393 14.62 -24.27 -19.44
C ASN A 393 13.34 -24.62 -18.66
N PRO A 394 12.37 -25.27 -19.30
CA PRO A 394 11.07 -25.56 -18.67
C PRO A 394 11.16 -26.45 -17.45
N GLN A 395 12.18 -27.30 -17.34
CA GLN A 395 12.40 -28.15 -16.17
C GLN A 395 12.66 -27.34 -14.90
N THR A 396 13.21 -26.17 -15.05
CA THR A 396 13.53 -25.27 -13.95
C THR A 396 12.27 -24.71 -13.28
N TYR A 397 11.19 -24.58 -14.04
CA TYR A 397 9.92 -23.99 -13.55
C TYR A 397 8.84 -25.03 -13.27
N ALA A 398 9.11 -26.29 -13.54
CA ALA A 398 8.15 -27.36 -13.30
C ALA A 398 7.94 -27.59 -11.80
N ASN A 399 6.71 -27.91 -11.42
CA ASN A 399 6.34 -28.26 -10.04
C ASN A 399 6.71 -27.20 -8.98
N ARG A 400 6.66 -25.94 -9.35
CA ARG A 400 6.97 -24.84 -8.42
C ARG A 400 5.71 -24.33 -7.72
N ASP A 401 5.90 -23.76 -6.56
CA ASP A 401 4.92 -22.96 -5.81
C ASP A 401 4.06 -22.13 -6.78
N TYR A 402 2.74 -22.24 -6.69
CA TYR A 402 1.82 -21.55 -7.60
C TYR A 402 1.91 -20.03 -7.53
N ARG A 403 2.41 -19.49 -6.43
CA ARG A 403 2.67 -18.05 -6.30
C ARG A 403 3.77 -17.58 -7.25
N MET A 404 4.70 -18.45 -7.64
CA MET A 404 5.72 -18.10 -8.63
C MET A 404 5.07 -17.67 -9.96
N LYS A 405 4.15 -18.49 -10.48
CA LYS A 405 3.41 -18.18 -11.71
C LYS A 405 2.57 -16.91 -11.60
N SER A 406 2.06 -16.63 -10.41
CA SER A 406 1.27 -15.42 -10.13
C SER A 406 2.11 -14.17 -9.94
N THR A 407 3.37 -14.31 -9.54
CA THR A 407 4.20 -13.19 -9.09
C THR A 407 5.18 -12.73 -10.13
N ILE A 408 5.82 -13.65 -10.86
CA ILE A 408 6.84 -13.32 -11.85
C ILE A 408 6.49 -13.85 -13.23
N MET A 409 6.93 -13.16 -14.27
CA MET A 409 6.98 -13.65 -15.62
C MET A 409 8.44 -13.94 -16.00
N TRP A 410 8.66 -15.09 -16.58
CA TRP A 410 9.93 -15.46 -17.18
C TRP A 410 9.83 -15.54 -18.70
N ASP A 411 10.93 -15.74 -19.36
CA ASP A 411 10.98 -15.78 -20.83
C ASP A 411 9.94 -16.74 -21.42
N TYR A 412 9.25 -16.24 -22.43
CA TYR A 412 8.17 -16.91 -23.16
C TYR A 412 6.85 -17.11 -22.40
N GLU A 413 6.72 -16.54 -21.22
CA GLU A 413 5.41 -16.46 -20.56
C GLU A 413 4.45 -15.60 -21.39
N MET A 414 3.24 -16.11 -21.58
CA MET A 414 2.18 -15.36 -22.24
C MET A 414 1.42 -14.51 -21.22
N CYS A 415 1.08 -13.30 -21.61
CA CYS A 415 0.20 -12.42 -20.88
C CYS A 415 -0.93 -11.94 -21.80
N ILE A 416 -2.15 -11.96 -21.31
CA ILE A 416 -3.27 -11.28 -21.97
C ILE A 416 -3.15 -9.82 -21.52
N GLY A 417 -2.44 -9.04 -22.32
CA GLY A 417 -2.07 -7.70 -21.94
C GLY A 417 -2.85 -6.63 -22.65
N LEU A 418 -2.56 -5.42 -22.23
CA LEU A 418 -2.91 -4.24 -22.96
C LEU A 418 -1.99 -4.11 -24.16
N THR A 419 -2.56 -3.88 -25.31
CA THR A 419 -1.81 -3.26 -26.39
C THR A 419 -1.92 -1.75 -26.23
N SER A 420 -0.98 -1.00 -26.79
CA SER A 420 -1.06 0.47 -26.86
C SER A 420 -2.31 0.99 -27.60
N LEU A 421 -3.15 0.10 -28.05
CA LEU A 421 -4.31 0.37 -28.88
C LEU A 421 -5.60 0.07 -28.12
N LYS A 422 -6.01 1.01 -27.24
CA LYS A 422 -7.35 0.99 -26.64
C LYS A 422 -8.48 0.72 -27.64
N SER A 423 -8.27 1.09 -28.90
CA SER A 423 -9.26 0.95 -29.98
C SER A 423 -9.39 -0.46 -30.53
N THR A 424 -8.44 -1.34 -30.29
CA THR A 424 -8.40 -2.69 -30.88
C THR A 424 -8.58 -3.82 -29.87
N GLY A 425 -8.74 -3.48 -28.58
CA GLY A 425 -8.90 -4.46 -27.51
C GLY A 425 -7.59 -5.13 -27.10
N PHE A 426 -7.73 -6.26 -26.40
CA PHE A 426 -6.61 -7.03 -25.88
C PHE A 426 -5.98 -7.89 -26.97
N ALA A 427 -4.65 -7.86 -27.03
CA ALA A 427 -3.90 -8.89 -27.70
C ALA A 427 -2.99 -9.62 -26.71
N PRO A 428 -2.92 -10.95 -26.76
CA PRO A 428 -1.92 -11.67 -26.01
C PRO A 428 -0.54 -11.29 -26.53
N TYR A 429 0.41 -11.13 -25.58
CA TYR A 429 1.82 -10.96 -25.92
C TYR A 429 2.67 -12.00 -25.20
N ILE A 430 3.86 -12.25 -25.71
CA ILE A 430 4.84 -13.12 -25.08
C ILE A 430 5.93 -12.25 -24.49
N TYR A 431 6.17 -12.42 -23.18
CA TYR A 431 7.30 -11.78 -22.52
C TYR A 431 8.61 -12.42 -22.98
N LYS A 432 9.58 -11.60 -23.33
CA LYS A 432 10.92 -12.08 -23.62
C LYS A 432 11.95 -10.97 -23.50
N THR A 433 13.13 -11.34 -23.04
CA THR A 433 14.23 -10.41 -22.73
C THR A 433 14.96 -9.91 -23.98
N TRP A 434 14.91 -10.64 -25.08
CA TRP A 434 15.50 -10.25 -26.37
C TRP A 434 14.43 -10.09 -27.43
N ALA A 435 14.55 -9.04 -28.20
CA ALA A 435 13.54 -8.65 -29.15
C ALA A 435 13.40 -9.63 -30.32
N ALA A 436 12.24 -9.79 -30.81
CA ALA A 436 11.65 -10.17 -32.09
C ALA A 436 10.32 -10.87 -31.84
N ASN A 437 9.42 -10.86 -32.79
CA ASN A 437 8.16 -11.59 -32.66
C ASN A 437 8.42 -13.10 -32.56
N VAL A 438 7.52 -13.79 -31.89
CA VAL A 438 7.61 -15.24 -31.64
C VAL A 438 6.47 -15.92 -32.35
N THR A 439 6.78 -16.91 -33.19
CA THR A 439 5.77 -17.74 -33.87
C THR A 439 5.60 -19.05 -33.11
N ILE A 440 4.40 -19.35 -32.65
CA ILE A 440 4.05 -20.59 -31.95
C ILE A 440 2.84 -21.19 -32.62
N GLY A 441 2.96 -22.44 -33.08
CA GLY A 441 1.88 -23.14 -33.79
C GLY A 441 1.36 -22.40 -35.02
N GLY A 442 2.23 -21.67 -35.73
CA GLY A 442 1.89 -20.86 -36.90
C GLY A 442 1.29 -19.49 -36.61
N VAL A 443 1.08 -19.15 -35.33
CA VAL A 443 0.58 -17.84 -34.90
C VAL A 443 1.75 -16.95 -34.48
N ASN A 444 1.81 -15.76 -35.05
CA ASN A 444 2.83 -14.77 -34.70
C ASN A 444 2.37 -13.92 -33.52
N TYR A 445 3.11 -13.98 -32.43
CA TYR A 445 2.84 -13.21 -31.20
C TYR A 445 3.78 -12.03 -31.11
N ILE A 446 3.25 -10.89 -30.76
CA ILE A 446 4.05 -9.73 -30.40
C ILE A 446 4.87 -10.06 -29.17
N SER A 447 6.16 -9.76 -29.23
CA SER A 447 7.05 -9.92 -28.08
C SER A 447 7.29 -8.58 -27.44
N TYR A 448 7.07 -8.51 -26.13
CA TYR A 448 7.40 -7.33 -25.33
C TYR A 448 8.53 -7.64 -24.36
N ASN A 449 9.46 -6.71 -24.25
CA ASN A 449 10.47 -6.70 -23.22
C ASN A 449 10.29 -5.50 -22.29
N THR A 450 10.96 -5.53 -21.16
CA THR A 450 11.13 -4.33 -20.36
C THR A 450 12.10 -3.38 -21.03
N ASP A 451 12.03 -2.14 -20.67
CA ASP A 451 12.92 -1.09 -21.09
C ASP A 451 14.39 -1.48 -20.92
N GLY A 452 15.05 -1.76 -22.04
CA GLY A 452 16.46 -2.13 -22.03
C GLY A 452 16.78 -3.58 -21.72
N ALA A 453 15.82 -4.49 -21.67
CA ALA A 453 16.01 -5.96 -21.58
C ALA A 453 17.03 -6.45 -20.53
N VAL A 454 17.33 -5.65 -19.54
CA VAL A 454 18.48 -5.85 -18.67
C VAL A 454 18.17 -6.78 -17.48
N TYR A 455 16.90 -7.18 -17.34
CA TYR A 455 16.45 -7.61 -16.03
C TYR A 455 15.99 -9.06 -15.91
N GLY A 456 15.82 -9.75 -17.01
CA GLY A 456 15.49 -11.17 -17.05
C GLY A 456 14.08 -11.53 -16.63
N TYR A 457 13.64 -11.13 -15.46
CA TYR A 457 12.28 -11.33 -14.96
C TYR A 457 11.55 -10.00 -14.79
N VAL A 458 10.22 -10.05 -14.92
CA VAL A 458 9.32 -8.95 -14.55
C VAL A 458 8.24 -9.48 -13.63
N PHE A 459 7.61 -8.60 -12.87
CA PHE A 459 6.44 -8.99 -12.10
C PHE A 459 5.26 -9.31 -13.00
N ARG A 460 4.50 -10.34 -12.62
CA ARG A 460 3.14 -10.61 -13.08
C ARG A 460 2.13 -10.06 -12.05
N LYS A 461 2.46 -10.16 -10.77
CA LYS A 461 1.65 -9.60 -9.70
C LYS A 461 1.41 -8.13 -9.94
N PHE A 462 0.15 -7.70 -9.88
CA PHE A 462 -0.32 -6.35 -10.22
C PHE A 462 -0.25 -5.96 -11.70
N VAL A 463 0.28 -6.80 -12.58
CA VAL A 463 0.20 -6.57 -14.02
C VAL A 463 -1.10 -7.15 -14.53
N ARG A 464 -1.90 -6.33 -15.19
CA ARG A 464 -3.22 -6.74 -15.68
C ARG A 464 -3.10 -7.86 -16.70
N ASN A 465 -3.82 -8.93 -16.46
CA ASN A 465 -4.01 -10.05 -17.37
C ASN A 465 -5.50 -10.17 -17.72
N TYR A 466 -6.15 -9.05 -17.89
CA TYR A 466 -7.58 -8.88 -18.17
C TYR A 466 -7.79 -7.56 -18.90
N GLU A 467 -8.98 -7.39 -19.47
CA GLU A 467 -9.36 -6.18 -20.15
C GLU A 467 -9.30 -4.97 -19.21
N GLY A 468 -8.52 -3.97 -19.61
CA GLY A 468 -8.24 -2.81 -18.80
C GLY A 468 -8.09 -1.57 -19.64
N LEU A 469 -7.80 -0.53 -18.97
CA LEU A 469 -7.71 0.83 -19.46
C LEU A 469 -6.24 1.25 -19.51
N GLY A 470 -5.94 2.52 -19.67
CA GLY A 470 -4.58 3.01 -19.68
C GLY A 470 -3.81 2.69 -18.39
N ARG A 471 -2.51 2.85 -18.41
CA ARG A 471 -1.57 2.43 -17.35
C ARG A 471 -1.85 2.98 -15.96
N SER A 472 -2.56 4.10 -15.86
CA SER A 472 -2.92 4.76 -14.59
C SER A 472 -4.44 4.78 -14.39
N GLU A 473 -5.14 3.83 -14.99
CA GLU A 473 -6.59 3.74 -14.98
C GLU A 473 -7.00 2.35 -14.50
N GLY A 474 -7.37 2.21 -13.25
CA GLY A 474 -7.82 0.94 -12.71
C GLY A 474 -8.61 1.14 -11.42
N ASP A 475 -9.42 0.15 -11.09
CA ASP A 475 -10.33 0.16 -9.93
C ASP A 475 -9.96 -0.92 -8.89
N TYR A 476 -8.78 -1.50 -9.01
CA TYR A 476 -8.32 -2.46 -8.01
C TYR A 476 -8.13 -1.77 -6.65
N ALA A 477 -8.75 -2.34 -5.63
CA ALA A 477 -8.62 -1.89 -4.26
C ALA A 477 -7.32 -2.43 -3.65
N TYR A 478 -6.30 -1.58 -3.53
CA TYR A 478 -4.96 -1.98 -3.05
C TYR A 478 -4.98 -2.35 -1.55
N PRO A 479 -4.61 -3.58 -1.19
CA PRO A 479 -4.63 -4.03 0.20
C PRO A 479 -3.37 -3.58 0.95
N VAL A 480 -3.56 -2.97 2.11
CA VAL A 480 -2.48 -2.64 3.05
C VAL A 480 -2.45 -3.57 4.27
N MET A 481 -3.46 -4.40 4.40
CA MET A 481 -3.53 -5.47 5.39
C MET A 481 -4.39 -6.62 4.86
N ARG A 482 -3.81 -7.81 4.81
CA ARG A 482 -4.49 -9.04 4.38
C ARG A 482 -4.43 -10.10 5.48
N LEU A 483 -5.39 -11.01 5.47
CA LEU A 483 -5.47 -12.10 6.46
C LEU A 483 -4.23 -13.00 6.42
N ALA A 484 -3.64 -13.23 5.25
CA ALA A 484 -2.40 -14.00 5.15
C ALA A 484 -1.23 -13.35 5.91
N ASP A 485 -1.09 -12.01 5.87
CA ASP A 485 -0.09 -11.29 6.68
C ASP A 485 -0.40 -11.45 8.18
N VAL A 486 -1.68 -11.37 8.57
CA VAL A 486 -2.11 -11.61 9.96
C VAL A 486 -1.77 -13.03 10.42
N PHE A 487 -1.96 -14.04 9.58
CA PHE A 487 -1.57 -15.42 9.91
C PHE A 487 -0.07 -15.55 10.19
N LEU A 488 0.74 -14.95 9.34
CA LEU A 488 2.19 -15.00 9.47
C LEU A 488 2.70 -14.15 10.65
N MET A 489 2.08 -12.99 10.92
CA MET A 489 2.37 -12.20 12.10
C MET A 489 1.94 -12.88 13.40
N TYR A 490 0.81 -13.57 13.41
CA TYR A 490 0.39 -14.39 14.55
C TYR A 490 1.39 -15.51 14.83
N ALA A 491 1.82 -16.22 13.78
CA ALA A 491 2.81 -17.27 13.90
C ALA A 491 4.15 -16.74 14.46
N GLU A 492 4.58 -15.59 14.01
CA GLU A 492 5.79 -14.93 14.54
C GLU A 492 5.61 -14.52 16.01
N ALA A 493 4.52 -13.84 16.35
CA ALA A 493 4.27 -13.37 17.72
C ALA A 493 4.20 -14.54 18.70
N THR A 494 3.46 -15.60 18.38
CA THR A 494 3.38 -16.81 19.24
C THR A 494 4.69 -17.55 19.34
N ASN A 495 5.44 -17.63 18.24
CA ASN A 495 6.79 -18.20 18.24
C ASN A 495 7.74 -17.41 19.16
N GLU A 496 7.64 -16.10 19.18
CA GLU A 496 8.42 -15.25 20.08
C GLU A 496 8.04 -15.44 21.55
N VAL A 497 6.77 -15.69 21.85
CA VAL A 497 6.28 -15.95 23.20
C VAL A 497 6.70 -17.31 23.72
N GLY A 498 6.41 -18.38 22.98
CA GLY A 498 6.51 -19.74 23.50
C GLY A 498 7.09 -20.79 22.52
N GLY A 499 7.69 -20.36 21.42
CA GLY A 499 8.15 -21.27 20.36
C GLY A 499 6.98 -21.72 19.45
N PRO A 500 7.22 -22.71 18.59
CA PRO A 500 6.22 -23.21 17.66
C PRO A 500 4.96 -23.71 18.36
N GLN A 501 3.80 -23.15 18.03
CA GLN A 501 2.49 -23.58 18.51
C GLN A 501 1.74 -24.28 17.38
N ALA A 502 0.96 -25.32 17.70
CA ALA A 502 0.28 -26.13 16.70
C ALA A 502 -0.71 -25.32 15.84
N ASP A 503 -1.44 -24.38 16.44
CA ASP A 503 -2.36 -23.49 15.72
C ASP A 503 -1.62 -22.52 14.79
N ALA A 504 -0.47 -21.99 15.22
CA ALA A 504 0.38 -21.14 14.40
C ALA A 504 0.97 -21.89 13.20
N VAL A 505 1.48 -23.11 13.42
CA VAL A 505 1.97 -23.98 12.33
C VAL A 505 0.85 -24.31 11.35
N ALA A 506 -0.38 -24.56 11.84
CA ALA A 506 -1.54 -24.81 10.99
C ALA A 506 -1.88 -23.59 10.11
N LEU A 507 -1.76 -22.35 10.61
CA LEU A 507 -2.00 -21.14 9.83
C LEU A 507 -0.95 -20.94 8.75
N VAL A 508 0.33 -21.15 9.04
CA VAL A 508 1.40 -21.15 8.03
C VAL A 508 1.10 -22.20 6.95
N ASN A 509 0.68 -23.39 7.35
CA ASN A 509 0.31 -24.46 6.41
C ASN A 509 -0.91 -24.10 5.54
N ARG A 510 -1.85 -23.28 6.03
CA ARG A 510 -2.95 -22.78 5.21
C ARG A 510 -2.46 -21.85 4.11
N VAL A 511 -1.48 -20.96 4.40
CA VAL A 511 -0.85 -20.11 3.38
C VAL A 511 -0.11 -20.97 2.35
N ARG A 512 0.60 -22.02 2.79
CA ARG A 512 1.31 -22.96 1.92
C ARG A 512 0.36 -23.77 1.03
N ALA A 513 -0.74 -24.25 1.59
CA ALA A 513 -1.74 -25.04 0.84
C ALA A 513 -2.34 -24.24 -0.32
N ARG A 514 -2.59 -22.92 -0.13
CA ARG A 514 -3.01 -22.02 -1.22
C ARG A 514 -2.01 -21.95 -2.37
N ALA A 515 -0.75 -22.21 -2.09
CA ALA A 515 0.33 -22.25 -3.06
C ALA A 515 0.58 -23.65 -3.64
N ALA A 516 -0.31 -24.58 -3.39
CA ALA A 516 -0.16 -26.02 -3.71
C ALA A 516 1.08 -26.67 -3.06
N LEU A 517 1.62 -26.07 -2.00
CA LEU A 517 2.75 -26.64 -1.27
C LEU A 517 2.28 -27.63 -0.19
N PRO A 518 3.06 -28.68 0.11
CA PRO A 518 2.81 -29.55 1.24
C PRO A 518 2.97 -28.79 2.56
N ALA A 519 2.40 -29.33 3.62
CA ALA A 519 2.61 -28.84 4.98
C ALA A 519 4.10 -28.83 5.34
N LEU A 520 4.48 -27.97 6.26
CA LEU A 520 5.85 -27.93 6.78
C LEU A 520 6.25 -29.29 7.36
N ALA A 521 7.40 -29.80 6.96
CA ALA A 521 8.00 -30.95 7.61
C ALA A 521 8.37 -30.62 9.07
N ALA A 522 8.29 -31.59 9.97
CA ALA A 522 8.54 -31.40 11.40
C ALA A 522 9.89 -30.68 11.71
N ALA A 523 10.91 -30.97 10.94
CA ALA A 523 12.23 -30.30 11.07
C ALA A 523 12.17 -28.78 10.86
N LYS A 524 11.17 -28.25 10.11
CA LYS A 524 11.02 -26.82 9.83
C LYS A 524 10.39 -26.02 10.99
N TYR A 525 9.93 -26.70 12.03
CA TYR A 525 9.42 -26.10 13.27
C TYR A 525 9.86 -26.87 14.51
N ALA A 526 11.02 -27.54 14.43
CA ALA A 526 11.60 -28.27 15.56
C ALA A 526 12.09 -27.35 16.69
N SER A 527 12.47 -26.14 16.34
CA SER A 527 12.90 -25.10 17.28
C SER A 527 12.25 -23.75 16.94
N LYS A 528 12.39 -22.80 17.86
CA LYS A 528 11.97 -21.41 17.66
C LYS A 528 12.63 -20.79 16.40
N GLN A 529 13.91 -21.08 16.18
CA GLN A 529 14.64 -20.57 15.03
C GLN A 529 14.21 -21.24 13.71
N ASP A 530 13.98 -22.56 13.73
CA ASP A 530 13.51 -23.28 12.53
C ASP A 530 12.15 -22.74 12.08
N PHE A 531 11.24 -22.54 13.03
CA PHE A 531 9.91 -22.00 12.72
C PHE A 531 9.98 -20.53 12.26
N PHE A 532 10.84 -19.72 12.88
CA PHE A 532 11.07 -18.35 12.40
C PHE A 532 11.57 -18.34 10.95
N ASN A 533 12.52 -19.21 10.60
CA ASN A 533 13.02 -19.33 9.22
C ASN A 533 11.91 -19.73 8.24
N ALA A 534 11.00 -20.61 8.66
CA ALA A 534 9.85 -21.00 7.85
C ALA A 534 8.85 -19.85 7.68
N ILE A 535 8.58 -19.09 8.74
CA ILE A 535 7.73 -17.88 8.68
C ILE A 535 8.37 -16.82 7.77
N GLU A 536 9.65 -16.53 7.93
CA GLU A 536 10.38 -15.59 7.07
C GLU A 536 10.26 -16.00 5.60
N GLN A 537 10.46 -17.29 5.30
CA GLN A 537 10.33 -17.83 3.95
C GLN A 537 8.93 -17.59 3.36
N GLU A 538 7.88 -17.89 4.12
CA GLU A 538 6.52 -17.65 3.66
C GLU A 538 6.22 -16.16 3.49
N ARG A 539 6.70 -15.29 4.40
CA ARG A 539 6.54 -13.83 4.25
C ARG A 539 7.20 -13.31 2.97
N ILE A 540 8.39 -13.81 2.63
CA ILE A 540 9.10 -13.40 1.40
C ILE A 540 8.23 -13.68 0.16
N VAL A 541 7.76 -14.90 -0.02
CA VAL A 541 7.06 -15.29 -1.25
C VAL A 541 5.59 -14.86 -1.27
N GLU A 542 4.96 -14.75 -0.11
CA GLU A 542 3.57 -14.37 0.03
C GLU A 542 3.36 -12.85 -0.12
N LEU A 543 4.26 -12.05 0.47
CA LEU A 543 4.07 -10.61 0.63
C LEU A 543 4.98 -9.79 -0.29
N VAL A 544 5.74 -10.42 -1.17
CA VAL A 544 6.57 -9.67 -2.12
C VAL A 544 5.71 -8.72 -2.96
N ALA A 545 6.23 -7.55 -3.24
CA ALA A 545 5.55 -6.45 -3.88
C ALA A 545 4.37 -5.84 -3.06
N GLU A 546 4.37 -6.05 -1.74
CA GLU A 546 3.40 -5.43 -0.82
C GLU A 546 4.08 -4.54 0.24
N GLY A 547 5.38 -4.29 0.11
CA GLY A 547 6.11 -3.33 0.92
C GLY A 547 6.45 -3.77 2.34
N GLN A 548 6.49 -5.07 2.61
CA GLN A 548 6.71 -5.59 3.96
C GLN A 548 8.19 -5.87 4.26
N ARG A 549 8.95 -6.36 3.27
CA ARG A 549 10.30 -6.91 3.49
C ARG A 549 11.28 -5.91 4.11
N GLY A 550 11.31 -4.67 3.64
CA GLY A 550 12.21 -3.65 4.18
C GLY A 550 11.97 -3.35 5.66
N PHE A 551 10.71 -3.31 6.08
CA PHE A 551 10.36 -3.12 7.50
C PHE A 551 10.67 -4.35 8.34
N ASP A 552 10.45 -5.55 7.83
CA ASP A 552 10.80 -6.80 8.49
C ASP A 552 12.30 -6.88 8.76
N LEU A 553 13.13 -6.60 7.76
CA LEU A 553 14.59 -6.59 7.90
C LEU A 553 15.07 -5.59 8.97
N ARG A 554 14.46 -4.40 9.01
CA ARG A 554 14.81 -3.37 10.00
C ARG A 554 14.45 -3.81 11.43
N ARG A 555 13.20 -4.25 11.66
CA ARG A 555 12.75 -4.64 13.00
C ARG A 555 13.42 -5.91 13.52
N TRP A 556 13.82 -6.81 12.62
CA TRP A 556 14.60 -8.02 12.97
C TRP A 556 16.10 -7.75 13.11
N ARG A 557 16.59 -6.55 12.77
CA ARG A 557 18.02 -6.22 12.70
C ARG A 557 18.77 -7.20 11.78
N ALA A 558 18.16 -7.49 10.64
CA ALA A 558 18.66 -8.48 9.68
C ALA A 558 19.22 -7.85 8.39
N ILE A 559 19.43 -6.53 8.38
CA ILE A 559 19.91 -5.81 7.19
C ILE A 559 21.32 -6.27 6.82
N GLU A 560 22.22 -6.40 7.78
CA GLU A 560 23.59 -6.83 7.55
C GLU A 560 23.68 -8.28 7.04
N LYS A 561 22.74 -9.14 7.42
CA LYS A 561 22.65 -10.52 6.90
C LYS A 561 22.39 -10.55 5.39
N VAL A 562 21.72 -9.52 4.88
CA VAL A 562 21.25 -9.46 3.50
C VAL A 562 22.18 -8.61 2.63
N TRP A 563 22.73 -7.53 3.19
CA TRP A 563 23.49 -6.52 2.47
C TRP A 563 24.97 -6.44 2.89
N GLY A 564 25.40 -7.25 3.87
CA GLY A 564 26.77 -7.31 4.39
C GLY A 564 27.78 -8.01 3.47
#